data_33b319ba5cd7dd3235e3ccf5efa7d387
#
_entry.id   33b319ba5cd7dd3235e3ccf5efa7d387
#
_cell.length_a   1.000
_cell.length_b   1.000
_cell.length_c   1.000
_cell.angle_alpha   90.00
_cell.angle_beta   90.00
_cell.angle_gamma   90.00
#
_symmetry.space_group_name_H-M   'P 1'
#
loop_
_entity.id
_entity.type
_entity.pdbx_description
1 polymer ?
#
loop_
_entity_poly.entity_id
_entity_poly.type
_entity_poly.pdbx_seq_one_letter_code
_entity_poly.pdbx_strand_id
1 'polypeptide(L)'
;MNFPSILIQGANVLFPTGTIETCVLIENGLISEIGDKLNGEIIINGKNLLLTPSLIDVHGDAFERQIMPRPGVEIPLNIAISETDKQLSTNGITTAYHAITLSWENGLRSTGKSSELISYINKFSERLSVENRIQIRWETFAFE
;
A
#
# COMPACT_ATOMS: atom_id res chain seq x y z
N MET A 1 -14.24 -17.43 -5.29
CA MET A 1 -13.06 -18.27 -5.56
C MET A 1 -12.51 -18.74 -4.23
N ASN A 2 -12.33 -20.04 -4.03
CA ASN A 2 -11.58 -20.51 -2.85
C ASN A 2 -10.10 -20.38 -3.19
N PHE A 3 -9.38 -19.58 -2.43
CA PHE A 3 -7.93 -19.55 -2.49
C PHE A 3 -7.37 -20.71 -1.66
N PRO A 4 -6.29 -21.36 -2.13
CA PRO A 4 -5.63 -22.41 -1.34
C PRO A 4 -5.13 -21.82 -0.01
N SER A 5 -5.15 -22.61 1.04
CA SER A 5 -4.56 -22.22 2.31
C SER A 5 -3.03 -22.13 2.21
N ILE A 6 -2.43 -21.13 2.86
CA ILE A 6 -0.99 -20.90 2.86
C ILE A 6 -0.47 -21.08 4.28
N LEU A 7 0.51 -21.96 4.46
CA LEU A 7 1.24 -22.12 5.70
C LEU A 7 2.62 -21.48 5.58
N ILE A 8 2.91 -20.47 6.40
CA ILE A 8 4.26 -19.95 6.60
C ILE A 8 4.87 -20.74 7.76
N GLN A 9 5.85 -21.59 7.47
CA GLN A 9 6.38 -22.56 8.44
C GLN A 9 7.71 -22.09 9.04
N GLY A 10 7.77 -22.02 10.38
CA GLY A 10 9.01 -21.81 11.14
C GLY A 10 9.62 -20.42 10.96
N ALA A 11 8.81 -19.38 10.77
CA ALA A 11 9.26 -18.00 10.72
C ALA A 11 9.42 -17.41 12.14
N ASN A 12 10.32 -16.44 12.29
CA ASN A 12 10.36 -15.57 13.46
C ASN A 12 9.24 -14.54 13.35
N VAL A 13 8.09 -14.81 13.95
CA VAL A 13 6.92 -13.94 13.90
C VAL A 13 7.04 -12.82 14.91
N LEU A 14 6.88 -11.58 14.47
CA LEU A 14 6.92 -10.39 15.33
C LEU A 14 5.58 -10.16 16.04
N PHE A 15 5.62 -10.19 17.36
CA PHE A 15 4.51 -9.82 18.25
C PHE A 15 4.87 -8.56 19.04
N PRO A 16 3.90 -7.88 19.69
CA PRO A 16 4.19 -6.74 20.58
C PRO A 16 5.17 -7.03 21.71
N THR A 17 5.27 -8.30 22.11
CA THR A 17 6.16 -8.77 23.19
C THR A 17 7.51 -9.26 22.71
N GLY A 18 7.78 -9.24 21.41
CA GLY A 18 9.02 -9.75 20.79
C GLY A 18 8.75 -10.76 19.69
N THR A 19 9.78 -11.48 19.26
CA THR A 19 9.68 -12.47 18.19
C THR A 19 9.58 -13.89 18.75
N ILE A 20 8.75 -14.72 18.12
CA ILE A 20 8.59 -16.15 18.45
C ILE A 20 8.70 -16.93 17.14
N GLU A 21 9.54 -17.97 17.11
CA GLU A 21 9.60 -18.92 16.00
C GLU A 21 8.34 -19.80 16.04
N THR A 22 7.48 -19.68 15.03
CA THR A 22 6.22 -20.42 14.94
C THR A 22 5.73 -20.48 13.51
N CYS A 23 4.56 -21.10 13.27
CA CYS A 23 3.91 -21.15 11.97
C CYS A 23 2.69 -20.24 11.94
N VAL A 24 2.36 -19.73 10.75
CA VAL A 24 1.17 -18.91 10.51
C VAL A 24 0.37 -19.52 9.37
N LEU A 25 -0.88 -19.85 9.63
CA LEU A 25 -1.84 -20.33 8.63
C LEU A 25 -2.69 -19.18 8.12
N ILE A 26 -2.79 -19.08 6.80
CA ILE A 26 -3.59 -18.07 6.09
C ILE A 26 -4.65 -18.81 5.28
N GLU A 27 -5.92 -18.48 5.53
CA GLU A 27 -7.07 -19.01 4.82
C GLU A 27 -7.99 -17.86 4.38
N ASN A 28 -8.43 -17.90 3.14
CA ASN A 28 -9.31 -16.87 2.57
C ASN A 28 -8.78 -15.42 2.74
N GLY A 29 -7.46 -15.26 2.69
CA GLY A 29 -6.80 -13.94 2.84
C GLY A 29 -6.66 -13.43 4.27
N LEU A 30 -7.00 -14.24 5.28
CA LEU A 30 -6.91 -13.89 6.69
C LEU A 30 -5.98 -14.85 7.43
N ILE A 31 -5.31 -14.35 8.47
CA ILE A 31 -4.60 -15.22 9.42
C ILE A 31 -5.66 -15.99 10.20
N SER A 32 -5.72 -17.31 10.00
CA SER A 32 -6.69 -18.18 10.67
C SER A 32 -6.14 -18.76 11.96
N GLU A 33 -4.86 -19.11 11.99
CA GLU A 33 -4.23 -19.70 13.16
C GLU A 33 -2.72 -19.41 13.22
N ILE A 34 -2.17 -19.32 14.44
CA ILE A 34 -0.74 -19.22 14.73
C ILE A 34 -0.37 -20.33 15.72
N GLY A 35 0.59 -21.19 15.37
CA GLY A 35 0.99 -22.31 16.22
C GLY A 35 1.95 -23.28 15.52
N ASP A 36 2.33 -24.36 16.21
CA ASP A 36 3.44 -25.23 15.76
C ASP A 36 3.02 -26.43 14.89
N LYS A 37 1.77 -26.82 14.91
CA LYS A 37 1.28 -28.05 14.23
C LYS A 37 0.13 -27.74 13.29
N LEU A 38 0.41 -26.86 12.33
CA LEU A 38 -0.57 -26.43 11.34
C LEU A 38 -0.29 -27.07 9.98
N ASN A 39 -1.32 -27.20 9.16
CA ASN A 39 -1.23 -27.73 7.80
C ASN A 39 -1.84 -26.73 6.82
N GLY A 40 -1.20 -26.56 5.68
CA GLY A 40 -1.69 -25.72 4.58
C GLY A 40 -1.43 -26.40 3.25
N GLU A 41 -2.20 -26.04 2.24
CA GLU A 41 -2.05 -26.57 0.88
C GLU A 41 -0.77 -26.06 0.21
N ILE A 42 -0.39 -24.80 0.47
CA ILE A 42 0.86 -24.19 0.02
C ILE A 42 1.74 -23.95 1.25
N ILE A 43 2.96 -24.49 1.24
CA ILE A 43 3.92 -24.31 2.33
C ILE A 43 5.02 -23.33 1.90
N ILE A 44 5.16 -22.25 2.66
CA ILE A 44 6.27 -21.29 2.51
C ILE A 44 7.25 -21.56 3.65
N ASN A 45 8.49 -21.92 3.34
CA ASN A 45 9.54 -22.09 4.34
C ASN A 45 10.00 -20.71 4.86
N GLY A 46 9.62 -20.41 6.10
CA GLY A 46 9.96 -19.16 6.80
C GLY A 46 11.18 -19.27 7.69
N LYS A 47 11.89 -20.41 7.72
CA LYS A 47 13.04 -20.62 8.60
C LYS A 47 14.11 -19.54 8.39
N ASN A 48 14.56 -18.95 9.51
CA ASN A 48 15.49 -17.82 9.54
C ASN A 48 14.98 -16.51 8.91
N LEU A 49 13.69 -16.43 8.56
CA LEU A 49 13.06 -15.20 8.08
C LEU A 49 12.27 -14.54 9.21
N LEU A 50 12.17 -13.22 9.15
CA LEU A 50 11.31 -12.44 10.02
C LEU A 50 9.96 -12.24 9.33
N LEU A 51 8.87 -12.63 9.98
CA LEU A 51 7.51 -12.35 9.55
C LEU A 51 6.95 -11.21 10.39
N THR A 52 6.60 -10.11 9.73
CA THR A 52 6.05 -8.91 10.36
C THR A 52 4.72 -8.54 9.71
N PRO A 53 3.88 -7.74 10.38
CA PRO A 53 2.86 -6.96 9.69
C PRO A 53 3.51 -6.13 8.58
N SER A 54 2.77 -5.90 7.50
CA SER A 54 3.22 -5.03 6.43
C SER A 54 3.36 -3.58 6.88
N LEU A 55 4.08 -2.78 6.09
CA LEU A 55 4.24 -1.36 6.36
C LEU A 55 3.00 -0.58 5.89
N ILE A 56 2.65 0.45 6.67
CA ILE A 56 1.62 1.43 6.34
C ILE A 56 2.30 2.77 6.18
N ASP A 57 2.22 3.36 4.99
CA ASP A 57 2.65 4.74 4.75
C ASP A 57 1.51 5.69 5.12
N VAL A 58 1.66 6.41 6.22
CA VAL A 58 0.61 7.28 6.76
C VAL A 58 0.60 8.69 6.15
N HIS A 59 1.58 9.03 5.32
CA HIS A 59 1.69 10.36 4.71
C HIS A 59 2.63 10.33 3.49
N GLY A 60 2.23 9.64 2.43
CA GLY A 60 3.03 9.48 1.22
C GLY A 60 2.77 10.58 0.18
N ASP A 61 3.83 11.11 -0.42
CA ASP A 61 3.76 12.04 -1.56
C ASP A 61 4.54 11.52 -2.79
N ALA A 62 4.96 10.27 -2.77
CA ALA A 62 5.77 9.66 -3.84
C ALA A 62 5.10 9.74 -5.22
N PHE A 63 3.76 9.74 -5.27
CA PHE A 63 2.98 9.88 -6.51
C PHE A 63 3.26 11.18 -7.25
N GLU A 64 3.58 12.28 -6.56
CA GLU A 64 3.87 13.58 -7.21
C GLU A 64 5.07 13.46 -8.17
N ARG A 65 6.12 12.76 -7.77
CA ARG A 65 7.30 12.52 -8.63
C ARG A 65 7.02 11.57 -9.78
N GLN A 66 6.05 10.70 -9.64
CA GLN A 66 5.62 9.83 -10.73
C GLN A 66 4.76 10.58 -11.75
N ILE A 67 3.92 11.51 -11.29
CA ILE A 67 3.09 12.34 -12.17
C ILE A 67 3.95 13.41 -12.86
N MET A 68 4.83 14.07 -12.10
CA MET A 68 5.70 15.13 -12.63
C MET A 68 7.17 14.88 -12.21
N PRO A 69 7.88 13.97 -12.89
CA PRO A 69 9.26 13.61 -12.55
C PRO A 69 10.25 14.79 -12.67
N ARG A 70 9.91 15.78 -13.46
CA ARG A 70 10.65 17.04 -13.61
C ARG A 70 9.70 18.16 -14.09
N PRO A 71 10.01 19.43 -13.83
CA PRO A 71 9.17 20.56 -14.25
C PRO A 71 8.81 20.49 -15.74
N GLY A 72 7.51 20.65 -16.03
CA GLY A 72 6.98 20.65 -17.40
C GLY A 72 6.84 19.30 -18.08
N VAL A 73 7.14 18.19 -17.39
CA VAL A 73 6.92 16.82 -17.91
C VAL A 73 5.86 16.13 -17.07
N GLU A 74 4.67 16.02 -17.61
CA GLU A 74 3.55 15.36 -16.96
C GLU A 74 3.35 13.95 -17.55
N ILE A 75 3.32 12.94 -16.68
CA ILE A 75 3.07 11.55 -17.03
C ILE A 75 1.58 11.26 -16.84
N PRO A 76 0.92 10.55 -17.77
CA PRO A 76 -0.47 10.14 -17.61
C PRO A 76 -0.74 9.42 -16.28
N LEU A 77 -1.85 9.76 -15.61
CA LEU A 77 -2.18 9.25 -14.26
C LEU A 77 -2.18 7.72 -14.18
N ASN A 78 -2.66 7.03 -15.24
CA ASN A 78 -2.69 5.57 -15.27
C ASN A 78 -1.28 4.94 -15.19
N ILE A 79 -0.29 5.59 -15.76
CA ILE A 79 1.11 5.14 -15.68
C ILE A 79 1.70 5.52 -14.33
N ALA A 80 1.57 6.80 -13.93
CA ALA A 80 2.14 7.33 -12.71
C ALA A 80 1.64 6.62 -11.45
N ILE A 81 0.33 6.40 -11.33
CA ILE A 81 -0.26 5.72 -10.17
C ILE A 81 0.07 4.24 -10.17
N SER A 82 0.05 3.57 -11.33
CA SER A 82 0.48 2.17 -11.41
C SER A 82 1.95 1.98 -11.02
N GLU A 83 2.81 2.92 -11.37
CA GLU A 83 4.22 2.87 -10.99
C GLU A 83 4.41 3.17 -9.49
N THR A 84 3.66 4.12 -8.95
CA THR A 84 3.61 4.38 -7.49
C THR A 84 3.19 3.12 -6.74
N ASP A 85 2.12 2.46 -7.16
CA ASP A 85 1.60 1.23 -6.56
C ASP A 85 2.65 0.11 -6.55
N LYS A 86 3.33 -0.10 -7.68
CA LYS A 86 4.42 -1.09 -7.77
C LYS A 86 5.57 -0.77 -6.83
N GLN A 87 6.00 0.50 -6.75
CA GLN A 87 7.08 0.90 -5.86
C GLN A 87 6.70 0.70 -4.39
N LEU A 88 5.48 1.04 -4.00
CA LEU A 88 4.98 0.81 -2.65
C LEU A 88 4.96 -0.69 -2.32
N SER A 89 4.34 -1.50 -3.18
CA SER A 89 4.22 -2.95 -2.94
C SER A 89 5.57 -3.67 -2.89
N THR A 90 6.51 -3.32 -3.76
CA THR A 90 7.86 -3.92 -3.76
C THR A 90 8.71 -3.52 -2.56
N ASN A 91 8.34 -2.44 -1.85
CA ASN A 91 8.95 -2.02 -0.59
C ASN A 91 8.18 -2.53 0.65
N GLY A 92 7.22 -3.44 0.48
CA GLY A 92 6.47 -4.05 1.58
C GLY A 92 5.39 -3.16 2.18
N ILE A 93 5.02 -2.07 1.50
CA ILE A 93 3.92 -1.19 1.89
C ILE A 93 2.64 -1.77 1.29
N THR A 94 1.65 -2.07 2.12
CA THR A 94 0.36 -2.61 1.68
C THR A 94 -0.79 -1.62 1.83
N THR A 95 -0.59 -0.53 2.57
CA THR A 95 -1.56 0.57 2.70
C THR A 95 -0.80 1.89 2.63
N ALA A 96 -1.23 2.80 1.77
CA ALA A 96 -0.64 4.13 1.63
C ALA A 96 -1.70 5.23 1.69
N TYR A 97 -1.47 6.23 2.54
CA TYR A 97 -2.27 7.45 2.58
C TYR A 97 -1.59 8.51 1.71
N HIS A 98 -2.13 8.73 0.52
CA HIS A 98 -1.62 9.75 -0.41
C HIS A 98 -1.98 11.13 0.09
N ALA A 99 -0.97 11.90 0.47
CA ALA A 99 -1.10 13.26 1.01
C ALA A 99 -1.32 14.27 -0.14
N ILE A 100 -2.56 14.30 -0.65
CA ILE A 100 -2.94 15.15 -1.79
C ILE A 100 -3.20 16.57 -1.31
N THR A 101 -2.43 17.51 -1.83
CA THR A 101 -2.55 18.91 -1.50
C THR A 101 -3.64 19.57 -2.35
N LEU A 102 -4.55 20.28 -1.71
CA LEU A 102 -5.49 21.21 -2.34
C LEU A 102 -4.99 22.63 -2.13
N SER A 103 -4.40 23.21 -3.19
CA SER A 103 -3.81 24.55 -3.18
C SER A 103 -4.56 25.49 -4.11
N TRP A 104 -4.49 26.77 -3.78
CA TRP A 104 -4.90 27.86 -4.66
C TRP A 104 -3.91 28.09 -5.81
N GLU A 105 -2.72 27.49 -5.73
CA GLU A 105 -1.68 27.59 -6.77
C GLU A 105 -2.07 26.78 -8.01
N ASN A 106 -1.57 27.23 -9.16
CA ASN A 106 -1.66 26.46 -10.39
C ASN A 106 -0.71 25.25 -10.37
N GLY A 107 -1.00 24.24 -11.21
CA GLY A 107 -0.13 23.08 -11.38
C GLY A 107 -0.68 21.83 -10.70
N LEU A 108 0.22 20.91 -10.34
CA LEU A 108 -0.15 19.57 -9.84
C LEU A 108 -1.02 19.62 -8.59
N ARG A 109 -0.81 20.61 -7.71
CA ARG A 109 -1.52 20.76 -6.44
C ARG A 109 -2.78 21.65 -6.54
N SER A 110 -3.14 22.11 -7.75
CA SER A 110 -4.37 22.87 -7.94
C SER A 110 -5.59 22.01 -7.58
N THR A 111 -6.67 22.64 -7.12
CA THR A 111 -7.92 21.95 -6.75
C THR A 111 -8.45 21.05 -7.88
N GLY A 112 -8.33 21.51 -9.15
CA GLY A 112 -8.74 20.73 -10.31
C GLY A 112 -7.91 19.47 -10.54
N LYS A 113 -6.58 19.58 -10.52
CA LYS A 113 -5.67 18.42 -10.67
C LYS A 113 -5.78 17.45 -9.51
N SER A 114 -5.89 17.95 -8.29
CA SER A 114 -6.08 17.12 -7.10
C SER A 114 -7.41 16.37 -7.15
N SER A 115 -8.49 16.99 -7.59
CA SER A 115 -9.80 16.34 -7.77
C SER A 115 -9.75 15.25 -8.85
N GLU A 116 -9.04 15.48 -9.95
CA GLU A 116 -8.81 14.50 -11.01
C GLU A 116 -8.06 13.27 -10.46
N LEU A 117 -6.98 13.49 -9.70
CA LEU A 117 -6.18 12.45 -9.07
C LEU A 117 -7.00 11.61 -8.07
N ILE A 118 -7.77 12.27 -7.18
CA ILE A 118 -8.64 11.61 -6.21
C ILE A 118 -9.66 10.73 -6.94
N SER A 119 -10.31 11.28 -7.96
CA SER A 119 -11.28 10.54 -8.77
C SER A 119 -10.65 9.34 -9.45
N TYR A 120 -9.42 9.49 -9.95
CA TYR A 120 -8.69 8.41 -10.60
C TYR A 120 -8.37 7.28 -9.60
N ILE A 121 -7.79 7.60 -8.44
CA ILE A 121 -7.43 6.60 -7.41
C ILE A 121 -8.68 5.84 -6.97
N ASN A 122 -9.78 6.53 -6.67
CA ASN A 122 -11.03 5.89 -6.25
C ASN A 122 -11.61 4.94 -7.32
N LYS A 123 -11.56 5.35 -8.59
CA LYS A 123 -12.09 4.55 -9.71
C LYS A 123 -11.28 3.28 -9.96
N PHE A 124 -9.98 3.31 -9.70
CA PHE A 124 -9.07 2.21 -10.03
C PHE A 124 -8.51 1.47 -8.80
N SER A 125 -8.98 1.78 -7.60
CA SER A 125 -8.52 1.19 -6.33
C SER A 125 -8.51 -0.34 -6.34
N GLU A 126 -9.54 -0.98 -6.90
CA GLU A 126 -9.65 -2.45 -6.97
C GLU A 126 -8.63 -3.11 -7.92
N ARG A 127 -7.93 -2.33 -8.74
CA ARG A 127 -6.91 -2.81 -9.70
C ARG A 127 -5.49 -2.60 -9.19
N LEU A 128 -5.34 -1.94 -8.07
CA LEU A 128 -4.07 -1.66 -7.43
C LEU A 128 -3.74 -2.74 -6.40
N SER A 129 -2.45 -3.01 -6.20
CA SER A 129 -1.95 -4.02 -5.26
C SER A 129 -1.94 -3.52 -3.83
N VAL A 130 -1.76 -2.20 -3.65
CA VAL A 130 -1.72 -1.51 -2.37
C VAL A 130 -3.09 -0.91 -2.08
N GLU A 131 -3.54 -0.93 -0.84
CA GLU A 131 -4.71 -0.17 -0.40
C GLU A 131 -4.37 1.33 -0.42
N ASN A 132 -4.81 2.01 -1.50
CA ASN A 132 -4.53 3.42 -1.71
C ASN A 132 -5.64 4.27 -1.07
N ARG A 133 -5.30 4.99 -0.02
CA ARG A 133 -6.19 5.89 0.73
C ARG A 133 -5.85 7.34 0.45
N ILE A 134 -6.83 8.22 0.56
CA ILE A 134 -6.67 9.65 0.34
C ILE A 134 -6.53 10.36 1.69
N GLN A 135 -5.47 11.16 1.81
CA GLN A 135 -5.30 12.13 2.89
C GLN A 135 -5.27 13.54 2.28
N ILE A 136 -6.26 14.35 2.60
CA ILE A 136 -6.36 15.71 2.07
C ILE A 136 -5.50 16.65 2.92
N ARG A 137 -4.60 17.37 2.25
CA ARG A 137 -3.86 18.52 2.79
C ARG A 137 -4.48 19.78 2.25
N TRP A 138 -5.32 20.42 3.03
CA TRP A 138 -6.00 21.64 2.62
C TRP A 138 -5.20 22.86 3.04
N GLU A 139 -4.78 23.66 2.08
CA GLU A 139 -4.17 24.95 2.35
C GLU A 139 -5.25 25.99 2.71
N THR A 140 -4.98 26.78 3.76
CA THR A 140 -5.97 27.69 4.35
C THR A 140 -6.45 28.80 3.42
N PHE A 141 -5.75 29.04 2.32
CA PHE A 141 -6.13 30.06 1.31
C PHE A 141 -6.85 29.46 0.09
N ALA A 142 -7.09 28.17 0.05
CA ALA A 142 -7.81 27.49 -1.04
C ALA A 142 -9.33 27.40 -0.73
N PHE A 143 -9.99 28.55 -0.66
CA PHE A 143 -11.42 28.66 -0.30
C PHE A 143 -12.37 28.86 -1.49
N GLU A 144 -11.90 28.90 -2.71
CA GLU A 144 -12.73 29.15 -3.91
C GLU A 144 -13.13 27.86 -4.61
#